data_86d788a8bec632760cc83d86ea994ec9
#
_entry.id   86d788a8bec632760cc83d86ea994ec9
#
_cell.length_a   1.000
_cell.length_b   1.000
_cell.length_c   1.000
_cell.angle_alpha   90.00
_cell.angle_beta   90.00
_cell.angle_gamma   90.00
#
_symmetry.space_group_name_H-M   'P 1'
#
loop_
_entity.id
_entity.type
_entity.pdbx_description
1 polymer ?
#
loop_
_entity_poly.entity_id
_entity_poly.type
_entity_poly.pdbx_seq_one_letter_code
_entity_poly.pdbx_strand_id
1 'polypeptide(L)'
;MEWTDDGIVLGLRRHGESSAVLELLTREHGRHLGLVRGASGARMRPMLQPGNTVRAVWRARLDEHLGMYAIDGLTLRAAELMSVAHGAYGVTHLAALARLLP
;
A
#
# COMPACT_ATOMS: atom_id res chain seq x y z
N MET A 1 -0.82 2.39 -18.00
CA MET A 1 -1.77 2.84 -16.96
C MET A 1 -1.02 3.37 -15.76
N GLU A 2 -1.53 4.42 -15.20
CA GLU A 2 -0.89 5.05 -14.04
C GLU A 2 -1.95 5.71 -13.17
N TRP A 3 -1.80 5.59 -11.87
CA TRP A 3 -2.62 6.36 -10.92
C TRP A 3 -1.83 6.61 -9.63
N THR A 4 -2.28 7.61 -8.89
CA THR A 4 -1.73 7.96 -7.59
C THR A 4 -2.83 7.84 -6.55
N ASP A 5 -2.52 7.21 -5.42
CA ASP A 5 -3.48 7.02 -4.35
C ASP A 5 -2.76 6.91 -3.01
N ASP A 6 -3.51 7.13 -1.95
CA ASP A 6 -3.06 6.84 -0.59
C ASP A 6 -3.49 5.44 -0.22
N GLY A 7 -2.66 4.73 0.52
CA GLY A 7 -2.99 3.38 0.95
C GLY A 7 -2.37 3.02 2.28
N ILE A 8 -2.99 2.05 2.95
CA ILE A 8 -2.45 1.44 4.16
C ILE A 8 -1.66 0.21 3.75
N VAL A 9 -0.44 0.09 4.25
CA VAL A 9 0.38 -1.10 4.01
C VAL A 9 -0.25 -2.27 4.73
N LEU A 10 -0.69 -3.27 3.98
CA LEU A 10 -1.26 -4.51 4.51
C LEU A 10 -0.19 -5.59 4.67
N GLY A 11 0.77 -5.65 3.77
CA GLY A 11 1.80 -6.66 3.81
C GLY A 11 2.88 -6.39 2.78
N LEU A 12 3.99 -7.08 2.95
CA LEU A 12 5.15 -6.96 2.10
C LEU A 12 5.77 -8.34 1.95
N ARG A 13 5.98 -8.76 0.70
CA ARG A 13 6.60 -10.04 0.39
C ARG A 13 7.88 -9.81 -0.39
N ARG A 14 8.96 -10.36 0.07
CA ARG A 14 10.24 -10.26 -0.61
C ARG A 14 10.17 -10.81 -2.04
N HIS A 15 10.82 -10.11 -2.96
CA HIS A 15 10.89 -10.51 -4.35
C HIS A 15 12.29 -10.19 -4.88
N GLY A 16 13.16 -11.20 -4.94
CA GLY A 16 14.56 -10.97 -5.27
C GLY A 16 15.34 -10.37 -4.11
N GLU A 17 16.48 -9.74 -4.39
CA GLU A 17 17.38 -9.25 -3.37
C GLU A 17 16.96 -7.93 -2.74
N SER A 18 16.42 -7.03 -3.55
CA SER A 18 16.13 -5.67 -3.09
C SER A 18 14.70 -5.22 -3.34
N SER A 19 13.89 -6.01 -4.02
CA SER A 19 12.51 -5.66 -4.34
C SER A 19 11.53 -6.43 -3.45
N ALA A 20 10.29 -5.96 -3.43
CA ALA A 20 9.21 -6.64 -2.73
C ALA A 20 7.88 -6.39 -3.41
N VAL A 21 6.96 -7.34 -3.25
CA VAL A 21 5.56 -7.13 -3.64
C VAL A 21 4.86 -6.50 -2.45
N LEU A 22 4.33 -5.32 -2.67
CA LEU A 22 3.63 -4.55 -1.65
C LEU A 22 2.13 -4.67 -1.85
N GLU A 23 1.43 -5.00 -0.76
CA GLU A 23 -0.02 -4.99 -0.74
C GLU A 23 -0.52 -3.78 0.01
N LEU A 24 -1.34 -2.97 -0.66
CA LEU A 24 -1.95 -1.78 -0.07
C LEU A 24 -3.46 -1.93 -0.06
N LEU A 25 -4.09 -1.36 0.97
CA LEU A 25 -5.50 -1.03 0.89
C LEU A 25 -5.58 0.43 0.51
N THR A 26 -5.93 0.69 -0.74
CA THR A 26 -5.95 2.04 -1.29
C THR A 26 -7.31 2.68 -1.09
N ARG A 27 -7.32 4.01 -1.15
CA ARG A 27 -8.52 4.80 -0.94
C ARG A 27 -9.55 4.58 -2.05
N GLU A 28 -9.11 4.50 -3.30
CA GLU A 28 -10.00 4.43 -4.46
C GLU A 28 -9.88 3.16 -5.28
N HIS A 29 -8.82 2.37 -5.07
CA HIS A 29 -8.55 1.17 -5.88
C HIS A 29 -8.63 -0.13 -5.09
N GLY A 30 -9.11 -0.08 -3.84
CA GLY A 30 -9.26 -1.26 -3.00
C GLY A 30 -7.92 -1.90 -2.64
N ARG A 31 -7.94 -3.20 -2.38
CA ARG A 31 -6.72 -3.98 -2.18
C ARG A 31 -5.98 -4.08 -3.50
N HIS A 32 -4.72 -3.73 -3.47
CA HIS A 32 -3.93 -3.67 -4.70
C HIS A 32 -2.50 -4.10 -4.44
N LEU A 33 -1.93 -4.84 -5.38
CA LEU A 33 -0.56 -5.33 -5.31
C LEU A 33 0.29 -4.61 -6.34
N GLY A 34 1.55 -4.41 -6.01
CA GLY A 34 2.53 -3.87 -6.94
C GLY A 34 3.94 -4.13 -6.44
N LEU A 35 4.90 -4.03 -7.35
CA LEU A 35 6.30 -4.26 -7.03
C LEU A 35 6.96 -2.95 -6.60
N VAL A 36 7.72 -2.99 -5.50
CA VAL A 36 8.52 -1.86 -5.04
C VAL A 36 9.99 -2.21 -5.18
N ARG A 37 10.73 -1.44 -5.97
CA ARG A 37 12.18 -1.57 -6.07
C ARG A 37 12.83 -0.87 -4.88
N GLY A 38 13.94 -1.44 -4.41
CA GLY A 38 14.68 -0.87 -3.30
C GLY A 38 13.98 -0.96 -1.96
N ALA A 39 13.06 -1.91 -1.82
CA ALA A 39 12.24 -2.07 -0.62
C ALA A 39 13.10 -2.39 0.62
N SER A 40 14.26 -2.99 0.45
CA SER A 40 15.16 -3.31 1.56
C SER A 40 16.08 -2.17 1.97
N GLY A 41 16.04 -1.04 1.27
CA GLY A 41 16.89 0.12 1.56
C GLY A 41 16.49 0.81 2.87
N ALA A 42 17.45 1.52 3.47
CA ALA A 42 17.25 2.18 4.76
C ALA A 42 16.11 3.21 4.75
N ARG A 43 15.91 3.88 3.62
CA ARG A 43 14.83 4.86 3.49
C ARG A 43 13.46 4.18 3.38
N MET A 44 13.38 3.10 2.60
CA MET A 44 12.11 2.49 2.23
C MET A 44 11.56 1.55 3.31
N ARG A 45 12.44 0.81 3.98
CA ARG A 45 12.03 -0.19 4.97
C ARG A 45 11.08 0.36 6.05
N PRO A 46 11.39 1.50 6.68
CA PRO A 46 10.50 2.03 7.71
C PRO A 46 9.13 2.41 7.17
N MET A 47 9.07 2.91 5.93
CA MET A 47 7.81 3.34 5.32
C MET A 47 6.89 2.18 4.98
N LEU A 48 7.44 1.01 4.70
CA LEU A 48 6.67 -0.14 4.22
C LEU A 48 6.23 -1.09 5.34
N GLN A 49 6.25 -0.63 6.58
CA GLN A 49 5.77 -1.44 7.70
C GLN A 49 4.25 -1.53 7.69
N PRO A 50 3.68 -2.71 7.98
CA PRO A 50 2.22 -2.87 8.05
C PRO A 50 1.58 -1.83 8.98
N GLY A 51 0.46 -1.29 8.55
CA GLY A 51 -0.25 -0.25 9.28
C GLY A 51 0.14 1.17 8.92
N ASN A 52 1.29 1.37 8.29
CA ASN A 52 1.67 2.69 7.81
C ASN A 52 0.82 3.10 6.61
N THR A 53 0.65 4.40 6.45
CA THR A 53 -0.05 4.95 5.30
C THR A 53 0.94 5.64 4.38
N VAL A 54 0.85 5.35 3.10
CA VAL A 54 1.77 5.89 2.11
C VAL A 54 1.01 6.47 0.94
N ARG A 55 1.63 7.43 0.27
CA ARG A 55 1.20 7.86 -1.05
C ARG A 55 2.00 7.08 -2.07
N ALA A 56 1.32 6.42 -2.98
CA ALA A 56 1.93 5.56 -3.97
C ALA A 56 1.48 5.93 -5.37
N VAL A 57 2.42 5.90 -6.31
CA VAL A 57 2.13 6.00 -7.74
C VAL A 57 2.28 4.59 -8.30
N TRP A 58 1.23 4.08 -8.90
CA TRP A 58 1.24 2.78 -9.54
C TRP A 58 1.30 2.94 -11.05
N ARG A 59 2.15 2.13 -11.68
CA ARG A 59 2.33 2.13 -13.14
C ARG A 59 2.37 0.70 -13.65
N ALA A 60 1.67 0.45 -14.74
CA ALA A 60 1.74 -0.80 -15.47
C ALA A 60 1.39 -0.54 -16.93
N ARG A 61 1.82 -1.45 -17.80
CA ARG A 61 1.47 -1.34 -19.22
C ARG A 61 0.00 -1.67 -19.44
N LEU A 62 -0.49 -2.67 -18.72
CA LEU A 62 -1.89 -3.09 -18.74
C LEU A 62 -2.39 -3.24 -17.32
N ASP A 63 -3.70 -3.12 -17.16
CA ASP A 63 -4.36 -3.16 -15.87
C ASP A 63 -4.16 -4.48 -15.13
N GLU A 64 -4.10 -5.57 -15.85
CA GLU A 64 -3.89 -6.91 -15.27
C GLU A 64 -2.45 -7.21 -14.87
N HIS A 65 -1.51 -6.35 -15.22
CA HIS A 65 -0.11 -6.54 -14.79
C HIS A 65 0.05 -6.18 -13.34
N LEU A 66 1.01 -6.83 -12.67
CA LEU A 66 1.37 -6.52 -11.29
C LEU A 66 1.75 -5.05 -11.16
N GLY A 67 2.54 -4.53 -12.10
CA GLY A 67 2.95 -3.13 -12.11
C GLY A 67 3.97 -2.79 -11.04
N MET A 68 4.30 -1.51 -11.00
CA MET A 68 5.32 -0.95 -10.13
C MET A 68 4.73 0.13 -9.28
N TYR A 69 5.05 0.11 -7.98
CA TYR A 69 4.79 1.23 -7.08
C TYR A 69 6.03 2.10 -6.94
N ALA A 70 5.83 3.39 -7.02
CA ALA A 70 6.79 4.37 -6.53
C ALA A 70 6.18 4.99 -5.26
N ILE A 71 6.87 4.86 -4.15
CA ILE A 71 6.37 5.34 -2.86
C ILE A 71 6.86 6.77 -2.66
N ASP A 72 5.91 7.69 -2.57
CA ASP A 72 6.17 9.13 -2.50
C ASP A 72 6.46 9.59 -1.07
N GLY A 73 5.95 8.86 -0.09
CA GLY A 73 6.17 9.15 1.32
C GLY A 73 5.01 8.71 2.18
N LEU A 74 5.15 8.94 3.48
CA LEU A 74 4.06 8.69 4.44
C LEU A 74 3.02 9.80 4.31
N THR A 75 1.75 9.44 4.48
CA THR A 75 0.65 10.39 4.33
C THR A 75 -0.21 10.42 5.59
N LEU A 76 -1.48 10.11 5.48
CA LEU A 76 -2.42 10.14 6.59
C LEU A 76 -2.03 9.12 7.65
N ARG A 77 -2.39 9.39 8.91
CA ARG A 77 -2.29 8.38 9.94
C ARG A 77 -3.27 7.24 9.64
N ALA A 78 -2.91 6.03 10.06
CA ALA A 78 -3.70 4.84 9.78
C ALA A 78 -5.17 5.01 10.20
N ALA A 79 -5.43 5.61 11.35
CA ALA A 79 -6.80 5.83 11.83
C ALA A 79 -7.60 6.74 10.90
N GLU A 80 -6.98 7.76 10.34
CA GLU A 80 -7.65 8.67 9.40
C GLU A 80 -8.00 7.97 8.10
N LEU A 81 -7.08 7.15 7.58
CA LEU A 81 -7.33 6.39 6.36
C LEU A 81 -8.34 5.28 6.59
N MET A 82 -8.36 4.66 7.76
CA MET A 82 -9.37 3.67 8.14
C MET A 82 -10.77 4.27 8.11
N SER A 83 -10.92 5.49 8.58
CA SER A 83 -12.21 6.19 8.55
C SER A 83 -12.71 6.37 7.12
N VAL A 84 -11.82 6.72 6.19
CA VAL A 84 -12.15 6.84 4.77
C VAL A 84 -12.48 5.48 4.18
N ALA A 85 -11.69 4.45 4.50
CA ALA A 85 -11.90 3.09 3.98
C ALA A 85 -13.23 2.50 4.46
N HIS A 86 -13.63 2.80 5.70
CA HIS A 86 -14.92 2.35 6.23
C HIS A 86 -16.07 2.87 5.37
N GLY A 87 -16.03 4.13 4.99
CA GLY A 87 -17.06 4.71 4.13
C GLY A 87 -17.06 4.13 2.72
N ALA A 88 -15.89 3.79 2.20
CA ALA A 88 -15.75 3.31 0.82
C ALA A 88 -15.96 1.80 0.67
N TYR A 89 -15.46 1.00 1.63
CA TYR A 89 -15.39 -0.47 1.47
C TYR A 89 -16.15 -1.25 2.52
N GLY A 90 -16.65 -0.57 3.55
CA GLY A 90 -17.47 -1.21 4.57
C GLY A 90 -16.69 -1.85 5.71
N VAL A 91 -17.44 -2.49 6.60
CA VAL A 91 -16.96 -2.99 7.89
C VAL A 91 -15.93 -4.12 7.76
N THR A 92 -16.11 -4.98 6.76
CA THR A 92 -15.24 -6.14 6.57
C THR A 92 -13.79 -5.74 6.35
N HIS A 93 -13.56 -4.74 5.52
CA HIS A 93 -12.21 -4.23 5.27
C HIS A 93 -11.62 -3.55 6.48
N LEU A 94 -12.45 -2.83 7.22
CA LEU A 94 -12.02 -2.15 8.45
C LEU A 94 -11.57 -3.17 9.50
N ALA A 95 -12.30 -4.27 9.65
CA ALA A 95 -11.93 -5.32 10.59
C ALA A 95 -10.60 -5.97 10.23
N ALA A 96 -10.33 -6.18 8.94
CA ALA A 96 -9.05 -6.72 8.47
C ALA A 96 -7.90 -5.76 8.78
N LEU A 97 -8.12 -4.46 8.61
CA LEU A 97 -7.11 -3.45 8.92
C LEU A 97 -6.81 -3.37 10.41
N ALA A 98 -7.81 -3.49 11.24
CA ALA A 98 -7.65 -3.39 12.70
C ALA A 98 -6.68 -4.45 13.25
N ARG A 99 -6.54 -5.59 12.58
CA ARG A 99 -5.59 -6.64 12.99
C ARG A 99 -4.13 -6.27 12.75
N LEU A 100 -3.88 -5.30 11.89
CA LEU A 100 -2.53 -4.86 11.53
C LEU A 100 -2.03 -3.74 12.43
N LEU A 101 -2.91 -3.09 13.15
CA LEU A 101 -2.58 -1.98 14.02
C LEU A 101 -2.19 -2.51 15.41
N PRO A 102 -1.18 -1.88 16.04
CA PRO A 102 -0.80 -2.27 17.41
C PRO A 102 -1.88 -1.99 18.42
#